data_cda4a224e589d2a2df277827dc9380ec
#
_entry.id   cda4a224e589d2a2df277827dc9380ec
#
_cell.length_a   1.000
_cell.length_b   1.000
_cell.length_c   1.000
_cell.angle_alpha   90.00
_cell.angle_beta   90.00
_cell.angle_gamma   90.00
#
_symmetry.space_group_name_H-M   'P 1'
#
loop_
_entity.id
_entity.type
_entity.pdbx_description
1 polymer ?
#
loop_
_entity_poly.entity_id
_entity_poly.type
_entity_poly.pdbx_seq_one_letter_code
_entity_poly.pdbx_strand_id
1 'polypeptide(L)'
;MAKKNTPPAPTIPLDLWRELYQAAASFQLLAPWQWMDDTHVFGINNEHGVRLVTVLGGMGEVFGLASYRGSAGANFLLRLRSGQFAPESPDARFYQDALLVDFVPRKDLRKEERAIIQQIDFQPPVRKPKLFPEFQSHKPGYVPWFIDEPEARLLLDDLRKALPFAELLRANLVLYDSRQENEFPFFPASFSEPLTLDQFEWHTISPVPLSADAPVDTQAFDLAPLLALPQPAQSAWELTAFYAPMSVSEPPRPYYPKMALGVDAATGMILAFQLGTPEHTVAQAAARGLIQSITASGSRPAVIKLDSVNLIRALQPLANALGIKLHQAKSLPMANEARRSLEAFNRQF
;
A
#
# COMPACT_ATOMS: atom_id res chain seq x y z
N MET A 1 -9.46 9.91 -28.74
CA MET A 1 -8.51 9.34 -27.79
C MET A 1 -8.00 10.45 -26.89
N ALA A 2 -8.45 10.53 -25.64
CA ALA A 2 -7.94 11.50 -24.69
C ALA A 2 -6.47 11.14 -24.39
N LYS A 3 -5.56 12.11 -24.52
CA LYS A 3 -4.17 11.93 -24.07
C LYS A 3 -4.23 11.54 -22.60
N LYS A 4 -3.75 10.32 -22.25
CA LYS A 4 -3.56 9.92 -20.86
C LYS A 4 -2.59 10.95 -20.24
N ASN A 5 -3.12 11.83 -19.39
CA ASN A 5 -2.33 12.78 -18.60
C ASN A 5 -1.62 12.01 -17.48
N THR A 6 -0.60 11.22 -17.86
CA THR A 6 0.24 10.55 -16.87
C THR A 6 1.05 11.62 -16.14
N PRO A 7 1.01 11.68 -14.81
CA PRO A 7 1.80 12.64 -14.04
C PRO A 7 3.28 12.52 -14.38
N PRO A 8 4.03 13.64 -14.42
CA PRO A 8 5.47 13.60 -14.67
C PRO A 8 6.23 12.90 -13.53
N ALA A 9 7.37 12.31 -13.85
CA ALA A 9 8.29 11.81 -12.83
C ALA A 9 8.82 12.98 -11.98
N PRO A 10 9.02 12.79 -10.66
CA PRO A 10 9.63 13.78 -9.79
C PRO A 10 11.05 14.15 -10.24
N THR A 11 11.47 15.41 -9.98
CA THR A 11 12.82 15.84 -10.30
C THR A 11 13.76 15.51 -9.14
N ILE A 12 14.81 14.74 -9.41
CA ILE A 12 15.87 14.38 -8.45
C ILE A 12 17.20 14.86 -9.03
N PRO A 13 18.11 15.44 -8.21
CA PRO A 13 19.44 15.86 -8.66
C PRO A 13 20.24 14.71 -9.29
N LEU A 14 20.95 14.98 -10.39
CA LEU A 14 21.71 13.93 -11.11
C LEU A 14 22.81 13.31 -10.25
N ASP A 15 23.42 14.08 -9.34
CA ASP A 15 24.44 13.54 -8.44
C ASP A 15 23.85 12.53 -7.45
N LEU A 16 22.65 12.81 -6.92
CA LEU A 16 21.93 11.85 -6.08
C LEU A 16 21.56 10.59 -6.87
N TRP A 17 21.15 10.72 -8.14
CA TRP A 17 20.95 9.57 -9.00
C TRP A 17 22.23 8.75 -9.19
N ARG A 18 23.38 9.39 -9.43
CA ARG A 18 24.67 8.68 -9.57
C ARG A 18 25.01 7.86 -8.32
N GLU A 19 24.85 8.49 -7.14
CA GLU A 19 25.10 7.82 -5.86
C GLU A 19 24.17 6.64 -5.65
N LEU A 20 22.87 6.81 -5.93
CA LEU A 20 21.86 5.78 -5.76
C LEU A 20 22.10 4.58 -6.70
N TYR A 21 22.36 4.84 -7.99
CA TYR A 21 22.68 3.79 -8.96
C TYR A 21 24.00 3.08 -8.63
N GLN A 22 25.00 3.79 -8.09
CA GLN A 22 26.26 3.17 -7.66
C GLN A 22 26.05 2.27 -6.43
N ALA A 23 25.28 2.71 -5.45
CA ALA A 23 24.94 1.89 -4.28
C ALA A 23 24.15 0.63 -4.69
N ALA A 24 23.17 0.78 -5.58
CA ALA A 24 22.43 -0.35 -6.14
C ALA A 24 23.32 -1.31 -6.93
N ALA A 25 24.29 -0.81 -7.70
CA ALA A 25 25.27 -1.64 -8.41
C ALA A 25 26.15 -2.45 -7.45
N SER A 26 26.61 -1.82 -6.35
CA SER A 26 27.38 -2.51 -5.30
C SER A 26 26.54 -3.62 -4.64
N PHE A 27 25.27 -3.34 -4.33
CA PHE A 27 24.34 -4.31 -3.79
C PHE A 27 24.07 -5.47 -4.76
N GLN A 28 23.93 -5.18 -6.06
CA GLN A 28 23.79 -6.19 -7.11
C GLN A 28 25.05 -7.05 -7.27
N LEU A 29 26.23 -6.46 -7.15
CA LEU A 29 27.52 -7.21 -7.19
C LEU A 29 27.67 -8.14 -5.99
N LEU A 30 27.32 -7.68 -4.80
CA LEU A 30 27.31 -8.50 -3.58
C LEU A 30 26.35 -9.68 -3.74
N ALA A 31 25.17 -9.44 -4.33
CA ALA A 31 24.09 -10.40 -4.53
C ALA A 31 23.65 -11.09 -3.23
N PRO A 32 23.24 -10.33 -2.21
CA PRO A 32 22.95 -10.85 -0.88
C PRO A 32 21.79 -11.86 -0.85
N TRP A 33 20.90 -11.85 -1.83
CA TRP A 33 19.83 -12.85 -2.01
C TRP A 33 20.32 -14.29 -2.19
N GLN A 34 21.64 -14.52 -2.32
CA GLN A 34 22.21 -15.86 -2.31
C GLN A 34 22.27 -16.51 -0.93
N TRP A 35 22.18 -15.70 0.15
CA TRP A 35 22.19 -16.15 1.55
C TRP A 35 21.21 -15.40 2.45
N MET A 36 20.54 -14.38 1.95
CA MET A 36 19.47 -13.66 2.65
C MET A 36 18.16 -13.83 1.88
N ASP A 37 17.07 -13.76 2.62
CA ASP A 37 15.71 -13.73 2.09
C ASP A 37 14.86 -12.71 2.88
N ASP A 38 13.57 -12.68 2.64
CA ASP A 38 12.60 -11.77 3.26
C ASP A 38 12.41 -12.00 4.77
N THR A 39 12.95 -13.08 5.32
CA THR A 39 12.97 -13.34 6.78
C THR A 39 14.07 -12.58 7.49
N HIS A 40 15.13 -12.21 6.81
CA HIS A 40 16.27 -11.48 7.31
C HIS A 40 16.02 -9.97 7.27
N VAL A 41 15.30 -9.47 8.27
CA VAL A 41 14.88 -8.07 8.40
C VAL A 41 15.80 -7.34 9.36
N PHE A 42 16.23 -6.14 9.03
CA PHE A 42 16.90 -5.23 9.94
C PHE A 42 16.18 -3.88 10.02
N GLY A 43 16.32 -3.22 11.15
CA GLY A 43 15.71 -1.93 11.42
C GLY A 43 16.69 -0.76 11.26
N ILE A 44 16.17 0.36 10.82
CA ILE A 44 16.84 1.67 10.85
C ILE A 44 15.91 2.64 11.57
N ASN A 45 16.44 3.34 12.58
CA ASN A 45 15.69 4.38 13.29
C ASN A 45 16.55 5.65 13.32
N ASN A 46 16.11 6.69 12.64
CA ASN A 46 16.79 7.97 12.59
C ASN A 46 15.80 9.13 12.47
N GLU A 47 16.27 10.33 12.21
CA GLU A 47 15.44 11.55 12.05
C GLU A 47 14.34 11.42 10.98
N HIS A 48 14.51 10.50 10.04
CA HIS A 48 13.51 10.21 8.98
C HIS A 48 12.51 9.11 9.39
N GLY A 49 12.54 8.68 10.65
CA GLY A 49 11.64 7.67 11.21
C GLY A 49 12.17 6.23 11.12
N VAL A 50 11.31 5.31 11.56
CA VAL A 50 11.61 3.87 11.56
C VAL A 50 11.41 3.28 10.18
N ARG A 51 12.35 2.45 9.73
CA ARG A 51 12.25 1.62 8.54
C ARG A 51 12.66 0.19 8.86
N LEU A 52 11.92 -0.77 8.30
CA LEU A 52 12.31 -2.19 8.31
C LEU A 52 12.75 -2.58 6.90
N VAL A 53 13.96 -3.07 6.79
CA VAL A 53 14.61 -3.35 5.50
C VAL A 53 14.84 -4.84 5.35
N THR A 54 14.54 -5.39 4.17
CA THR A 54 14.76 -6.80 3.84
C THR A 54 15.29 -6.96 2.42
N VAL A 55 16.00 -8.07 2.19
CA VAL A 55 16.47 -8.47 0.86
C VAL A 55 15.43 -9.35 0.19
N LEU A 56 15.14 -9.05 -1.08
CA LEU A 56 14.24 -9.84 -1.91
C LEU A 56 15.06 -10.77 -2.82
N GLY A 57 14.58 -11.98 -3.06
CA GLY A 57 15.21 -12.88 -4.04
C GLY A 57 15.40 -14.32 -3.58
N GLY A 58 15.02 -14.67 -2.35
CA GLY A 58 15.13 -16.03 -1.84
C GLY A 58 14.34 -17.07 -2.67
N MET A 59 13.24 -16.64 -3.31
CA MET A 59 12.41 -17.48 -4.19
C MET A 59 12.85 -17.44 -5.65
N GLY A 60 13.83 -16.59 -6.02
CA GLY A 60 14.37 -16.51 -7.38
C GLY A 60 13.55 -15.75 -8.41
N GLU A 61 12.44 -15.12 -8.02
CA GLU A 61 11.54 -14.41 -8.95
C GLU A 61 11.86 -12.91 -9.05
N VAL A 62 12.14 -12.26 -7.92
CA VAL A 62 12.47 -10.84 -7.83
C VAL A 62 13.75 -10.69 -7.04
N PHE A 63 14.72 -9.93 -7.54
CA PHE A 63 15.97 -9.66 -6.85
C PHE A 63 16.03 -8.18 -6.47
N GLY A 64 16.21 -7.88 -5.19
CA GLY A 64 16.22 -6.50 -4.79
C GLY A 64 16.26 -6.26 -3.27
N LEU A 65 15.77 -5.08 -2.89
CA LEU A 65 15.65 -4.64 -1.50
C LEU A 65 14.30 -3.95 -1.33
N ALA A 66 13.62 -4.24 -0.22
CA ALA A 66 12.42 -3.54 0.22
C ALA A 66 12.68 -2.82 1.55
N SER A 67 12.27 -1.57 1.63
CA SER A 67 12.35 -0.71 2.81
C SER A 67 10.94 -0.27 3.22
N TYR A 68 10.40 -0.84 4.28
CA TYR A 68 9.06 -0.61 4.81
C TYR A 68 9.07 0.57 5.76
N ARG A 69 8.28 1.62 5.47
CA ARG A 69 8.37 2.91 6.15
C ARG A 69 7.37 3.08 7.28
N GLY A 70 7.86 3.54 8.41
CA GLY A 70 7.04 3.90 9.57
C GLY A 70 6.16 2.76 10.10
N SER A 71 5.16 3.11 10.86
CA SER A 71 4.21 2.14 11.44
C SER A 71 3.35 1.43 10.37
N ALA A 72 3.00 2.10 9.29
CA ALA A 72 2.20 1.52 8.22
C ALA A 72 2.99 0.44 7.47
N GLY A 73 4.23 0.73 7.06
CA GLY A 73 5.11 -0.23 6.39
C GLY A 73 5.50 -1.40 7.29
N ALA A 74 5.87 -1.12 8.55
CA ALA A 74 6.18 -2.17 9.52
C ALA A 74 4.97 -3.10 9.74
N ASN A 75 3.77 -2.54 9.91
CA ASN A 75 2.55 -3.31 10.09
C ASN A 75 2.21 -4.17 8.86
N PHE A 76 2.44 -3.65 7.67
CA PHE A 76 2.28 -4.41 6.43
C PHE A 76 3.25 -5.60 6.36
N LEU A 77 4.55 -5.38 6.62
CA LEU A 77 5.55 -6.45 6.64
C LEU A 77 5.19 -7.55 7.64
N LEU A 78 4.80 -7.18 8.88
CA LEU A 78 4.43 -8.17 9.91
C LEU A 78 3.21 -9.00 9.51
N ARG A 79 2.26 -8.42 8.78
CA ARG A 79 1.08 -9.14 8.26
C ARG A 79 1.41 -10.06 7.11
N LEU A 80 2.36 -9.70 6.24
CA LEU A 80 2.90 -10.60 5.23
C LEU A 80 3.55 -11.81 5.91
N ARG A 81 4.43 -11.57 6.88
CA ARG A 81 5.14 -12.62 7.62
C ARG A 81 4.20 -13.56 8.37
N SER A 82 3.11 -13.05 8.95
CA SER A 82 2.10 -13.87 9.65
C SER A 82 1.12 -14.58 8.72
N GLY A 83 1.24 -14.41 7.39
CA GLY A 83 0.33 -14.99 6.41
C GLY A 83 -1.07 -14.35 6.36
N GLN A 84 -1.27 -13.20 7.01
CA GLN A 84 -2.55 -12.46 6.93
C GLN A 84 -2.78 -11.84 5.55
N PHE A 85 -1.71 -11.54 4.82
CA PHE A 85 -1.75 -11.20 3.41
C PHE A 85 -0.96 -12.23 2.62
N ALA A 86 -1.57 -12.76 1.56
CA ALA A 86 -0.79 -13.45 0.55
C ALA A 86 -0.01 -12.40 -0.27
N PRO A 87 1.27 -12.62 -0.58
CA PRO A 87 2.07 -11.67 -1.37
C PRO A 87 1.41 -11.29 -2.70
N GLU A 88 0.74 -12.23 -3.36
CA GLU A 88 0.05 -12.03 -4.63
C GLU A 88 -1.37 -11.46 -4.46
N SER A 89 -1.82 -11.25 -3.22
CA SER A 89 -3.15 -10.69 -2.99
C SER A 89 -3.28 -9.32 -3.62
N PRO A 90 -4.28 -9.09 -4.49
CA PRO A 90 -4.53 -7.77 -5.04
C PRO A 90 -4.73 -6.71 -3.96
N ASP A 91 -5.18 -7.12 -2.77
CA ASP A 91 -5.45 -6.20 -1.67
C ASP A 91 -4.17 -5.79 -0.91
N ALA A 92 -3.10 -6.59 -0.96
CA ALA A 92 -1.82 -6.26 -0.32
C ALA A 92 -1.28 -4.88 -0.74
N ARG A 93 -1.38 -4.56 -2.04
CA ARG A 93 -0.96 -3.27 -2.61
C ARG A 93 -1.64 -2.04 -2.01
N PHE A 94 -2.81 -2.20 -1.39
CA PHE A 94 -3.54 -1.09 -0.79
C PHE A 94 -3.04 -0.71 0.62
N TYR A 95 -2.19 -1.56 1.20
CA TYR A 95 -1.64 -1.38 2.55
C TYR A 95 -0.12 -1.17 2.55
N GLN A 96 0.54 -1.45 1.43
CA GLN A 96 1.99 -1.39 1.32
C GLN A 96 2.49 0.06 1.38
N ASP A 97 3.35 0.36 2.37
CA ASP A 97 4.16 1.57 2.44
C ASP A 97 5.63 1.19 2.44
N ALA A 98 6.25 1.23 1.24
CA ALA A 98 7.61 0.77 1.05
C ALA A 98 8.32 1.49 -0.09
N LEU A 99 9.65 1.53 -0.01
CA LEU A 99 10.54 1.82 -1.14
C LEU A 99 11.15 0.51 -1.61
N LEU A 100 11.20 0.31 -2.92
CA LEU A 100 11.75 -0.89 -3.52
C LEU A 100 12.88 -0.56 -4.49
N VAL A 101 13.88 -1.40 -4.48
CA VAL A 101 14.88 -1.51 -5.55
C VAL A 101 14.75 -2.90 -6.14
N ASP A 102 14.33 -2.99 -7.39
CA ASP A 102 14.27 -4.24 -8.14
C ASP A 102 15.32 -4.23 -9.25
N PHE A 103 15.89 -5.39 -9.56
CA PHE A 103 16.82 -5.54 -10.67
C PHE A 103 16.13 -6.19 -11.85
N VAL A 104 15.86 -5.39 -12.89
CA VAL A 104 15.03 -5.79 -14.03
C VAL A 104 15.78 -5.68 -15.36
N PRO A 105 15.37 -6.43 -16.41
CA PRO A 105 15.87 -6.22 -17.76
C PRO A 105 15.58 -4.81 -18.26
N ARG A 106 16.48 -4.23 -19.06
CA ARG A 106 16.32 -2.85 -19.58
C ARG A 106 15.00 -2.61 -20.33
N LYS A 107 14.44 -3.64 -20.95
CA LYS A 107 13.17 -3.55 -21.69
C LYS A 107 11.98 -3.27 -20.77
N ASP A 108 12.07 -3.69 -19.50
CA ASP A 108 10.99 -3.58 -18.51
C ASP A 108 11.00 -2.22 -17.79
N LEU A 109 12.11 -1.47 -17.88
CA LEU A 109 12.22 -0.10 -17.37
C LEU A 109 11.30 0.86 -18.14
N ARG A 110 10.76 1.86 -17.42
CA ARG A 110 10.00 2.95 -18.02
C ARG A 110 10.91 3.87 -18.86
N LYS A 111 10.28 4.67 -19.73
CA LYS A 111 11.02 5.59 -20.61
C LYS A 111 11.86 6.60 -19.81
N GLU A 112 11.30 7.11 -18.73
CA GLU A 112 11.88 8.09 -17.83
C GLU A 112 13.14 7.52 -17.12
N GLU A 113 13.06 6.29 -16.66
CA GLU A 113 14.18 5.59 -16.01
C GLU A 113 15.32 5.33 -17.00
N ARG A 114 14.99 4.93 -18.23
CA ARG A 114 16.00 4.77 -19.29
C ARG A 114 16.68 6.10 -19.64
N ALA A 115 15.94 7.23 -19.59
CA ALA A 115 16.50 8.55 -19.81
C ALA A 115 17.47 8.95 -18.69
N ILE A 116 17.15 8.69 -17.43
CA ILE A 116 18.02 8.92 -16.28
C ILE A 116 19.32 8.12 -16.44
N ILE A 117 19.21 6.82 -16.71
CA ILE A 117 20.37 5.93 -16.94
C ILE A 117 21.30 6.47 -18.03
N GLN A 118 20.73 7.01 -19.11
CA GLN A 118 21.50 7.62 -20.19
C GLN A 118 22.16 8.94 -19.76
N GLN A 119 21.46 9.79 -18.99
CA GLN A 119 22.01 11.07 -18.52
C GLN A 119 23.17 10.91 -17.55
N ILE A 120 23.14 9.87 -16.70
CA ILE A 120 24.22 9.59 -15.75
C ILE A 120 25.29 8.66 -16.30
N ASP A 121 25.13 8.17 -17.54
CA ASP A 121 25.99 7.19 -18.20
C ASP A 121 26.20 5.90 -17.37
N PHE A 122 25.12 5.41 -16.74
CA PHE A 122 25.19 4.25 -15.87
C PHE A 122 25.29 2.95 -16.67
N GLN A 123 26.26 2.11 -16.27
CA GLN A 123 26.42 0.75 -16.76
C GLN A 123 26.26 -0.24 -15.58
N PRO A 124 25.33 -1.19 -15.65
CA PRO A 124 25.19 -2.18 -14.59
C PRO A 124 26.39 -3.11 -14.56
N PRO A 125 26.64 -3.79 -13.43
CA PRO A 125 27.68 -4.80 -13.30
C PRO A 125 27.63 -5.84 -14.39
N VAL A 126 28.81 -6.38 -14.80
CA VAL A 126 28.93 -7.37 -15.86
C VAL A 126 28.48 -8.72 -15.33
N ARG A 127 27.18 -8.96 -15.31
CA ARG A 127 26.55 -10.24 -15.00
C ARG A 127 25.54 -10.62 -16.10
N LYS A 128 25.25 -11.89 -16.23
CA LYS A 128 24.21 -12.38 -17.15
C LYS A 128 23.09 -13.01 -16.31
N PRO A 129 21.82 -12.61 -16.50
CA PRO A 129 21.35 -11.55 -17.41
C PRO A 129 21.79 -10.16 -16.96
N LYS A 130 21.87 -9.20 -17.91
CA LYS A 130 22.17 -7.79 -17.61
C LYS A 130 20.94 -7.12 -17.04
N LEU A 131 20.94 -6.83 -15.73
CA LEU A 131 19.84 -6.24 -15.02
C LEU A 131 20.18 -4.82 -14.57
N PHE A 132 19.17 -3.96 -14.54
CA PHE A 132 19.26 -2.55 -14.16
C PHE A 132 18.41 -2.31 -12.92
N PRO A 133 18.82 -1.45 -12.00
CA PRO A 133 17.98 -1.10 -10.86
C PRO A 133 16.78 -0.27 -11.33
N GLU A 134 15.60 -0.67 -10.88
CA GLU A 134 14.34 0.06 -10.92
C GLU A 134 14.01 0.51 -9.50
N PHE A 135 13.68 1.79 -9.32
CA PHE A 135 13.36 2.35 -8.01
C PHE A 135 11.89 2.71 -7.95
N GLN A 136 11.18 2.15 -6.97
CA GLN A 136 9.75 2.31 -6.85
C GLN A 136 9.35 2.80 -5.45
N SER A 137 8.40 3.73 -5.42
CA SER A 137 7.69 4.14 -4.22
C SER A 137 6.32 3.47 -4.19
N HIS A 138 6.03 2.74 -3.13
CA HIS A 138 4.72 2.17 -2.83
C HIS A 138 4.11 2.97 -1.69
N LYS A 139 2.89 3.47 -1.90
CA LYS A 139 2.08 4.18 -0.88
C LYS A 139 0.69 3.55 -0.81
N PRO A 140 0.11 3.39 0.38
CA PRO A 140 -1.22 2.80 0.53
C PRO A 140 -2.27 3.48 -0.35
N GLY A 141 -2.95 2.70 -1.19
CA GLY A 141 -3.98 3.22 -2.11
C GLY A 141 -3.47 3.87 -3.39
N TYR A 142 -2.15 3.95 -3.59
CA TYR A 142 -1.56 4.48 -4.82
C TYR A 142 -0.95 3.39 -5.69
N VAL A 143 -0.88 3.67 -6.98
CA VAL A 143 -0.12 2.84 -7.93
C VAL A 143 1.38 2.97 -7.64
N PRO A 144 2.18 1.88 -7.73
CA PRO A 144 3.64 1.97 -7.64
C PRO A 144 4.18 3.02 -8.60
N TRP A 145 4.98 3.97 -8.08
CA TRP A 145 5.39 5.15 -8.83
C TRP A 145 6.88 5.44 -8.68
N PHE A 146 7.35 6.44 -9.39
CA PHE A 146 8.71 6.97 -9.23
C PHE A 146 8.94 7.45 -7.79
N ILE A 147 10.15 7.29 -7.30
CA ILE A 147 10.59 7.89 -6.04
C ILE A 147 10.78 9.41 -6.21
N ASP A 148 10.60 10.17 -5.14
CA ASP A 148 10.98 11.58 -5.05
C ASP A 148 12.36 11.75 -4.41
N GLU A 149 12.86 13.01 -4.29
CA GLU A 149 14.18 13.26 -3.74
C GLU A 149 14.34 12.79 -2.27
N PRO A 150 13.41 13.06 -1.33
CA PRO A 150 13.46 12.50 0.00
C PRO A 150 13.51 10.96 0.00
N GLU A 151 12.70 10.32 -0.81
CA GLU A 151 12.64 8.86 -0.93
C GLU A 151 13.95 8.29 -1.51
N ALA A 152 14.56 8.99 -2.48
CA ALA A 152 15.87 8.61 -3.03
C ALA A 152 16.98 8.64 -1.97
N ARG A 153 16.98 9.66 -1.08
CA ARG A 153 17.93 9.76 0.04
C ARG A 153 17.73 8.64 1.06
N LEU A 154 16.48 8.29 1.38
CA LEU A 154 16.16 7.16 2.26
C LEU A 154 16.68 5.85 1.68
N LEU A 155 16.38 5.60 0.42
CA LEU A 155 16.77 4.36 -0.25
C LEU A 155 18.29 4.23 -0.42
N LEU A 156 18.98 5.34 -0.62
CA LEU A 156 20.43 5.39 -0.64
C LEU A 156 21.03 5.02 0.74
N ASP A 157 20.48 5.57 1.82
CA ASP A 157 20.87 5.22 3.19
C ASP A 157 20.63 3.75 3.49
N ASP A 158 19.47 3.22 3.07
CA ASP A 158 19.10 1.82 3.25
C ASP A 158 20.04 0.87 2.49
N LEU A 159 20.37 1.16 1.23
CA LEU A 159 21.33 0.39 0.44
C LEU A 159 22.73 0.40 1.05
N ARG A 160 23.19 1.56 1.52
CA ARG A 160 24.50 1.72 2.17
C ARG A 160 24.62 0.91 3.46
N LYS A 161 23.53 0.77 4.21
CA LYS A 161 23.47 -0.05 5.42
C LYS A 161 23.26 -1.55 5.11
N ALA A 162 22.53 -1.86 4.06
CA ALA A 162 22.30 -3.25 3.65
C ALA A 162 23.59 -3.97 3.22
N LEU A 163 24.55 -3.27 2.65
CA LEU A 163 25.82 -3.84 2.22
C LEU A 163 26.62 -4.45 3.41
N PRO A 164 27.04 -3.67 4.41
CA PRO A 164 27.80 -4.22 5.55
C PRO A 164 26.95 -5.18 6.38
N PHE A 165 25.64 -4.99 6.48
CA PHE A 165 24.76 -5.93 7.16
C PHE A 165 24.71 -7.29 6.46
N ALA A 166 24.63 -7.32 5.15
CA ALA A 166 24.63 -8.56 4.39
C ALA A 166 25.96 -9.32 4.51
N GLU A 167 27.08 -8.64 4.55
CA GLU A 167 28.40 -9.25 4.80
C GLU A 167 28.51 -9.80 6.21
N LEU A 168 28.03 -9.05 7.21
CA LEU A 168 27.98 -9.48 8.61
C LEU A 168 27.11 -10.75 8.75
N LEU A 169 25.94 -10.76 8.14
CA LEU A 169 25.02 -11.91 8.18
C LEU A 169 25.61 -13.12 7.46
N ARG A 170 26.33 -12.94 6.36
CA ARG A 170 27.01 -14.03 5.66
C ARG A 170 28.00 -14.78 6.55
N ALA A 171 28.65 -14.05 7.46
CA ALA A 171 29.55 -14.64 8.45
C ALA A 171 28.81 -15.24 9.66
N ASN A 172 27.53 -14.91 9.85
CA ASN A 172 26.73 -15.25 11.04
C ASN A 172 25.31 -15.67 10.65
N LEU A 173 25.17 -16.69 9.81
CA LEU A 173 23.88 -17.14 9.26
C LEU A 173 22.85 -17.56 10.34
N VAL A 174 23.32 -17.95 11.53
CA VAL A 174 22.47 -18.32 12.67
C VAL A 174 22.00 -17.14 13.52
N LEU A 175 22.24 -15.91 13.09
CA LEU A 175 21.93 -14.70 13.84
C LEU A 175 20.48 -14.64 14.32
N TYR A 176 19.55 -15.13 13.51
CA TYR A 176 18.11 -15.09 13.79
C TYR A 176 17.56 -16.34 14.47
N ASP A 177 18.31 -17.46 14.54
CA ASP A 177 17.81 -18.76 14.99
C ASP A 177 17.33 -18.76 16.44
N SER A 178 17.93 -17.91 17.29
CA SER A 178 17.62 -17.83 18.73
C SER A 178 16.70 -16.66 19.08
N ARG A 179 16.15 -15.96 18.09
CA ARG A 179 15.37 -14.73 18.29
C ARG A 179 13.87 -15.01 18.33
N GLN A 180 13.17 -14.11 19.02
CA GLN A 180 11.71 -14.17 19.05
C GLN A 180 11.14 -13.72 17.72
N GLU A 181 9.92 -14.16 17.41
CA GLU A 181 9.18 -13.67 16.25
C GLU A 181 9.04 -12.15 16.31
N ASN A 182 9.32 -11.48 15.19
CA ASN A 182 9.28 -10.02 15.05
C ASN A 182 10.30 -9.25 15.93
N GLU A 183 11.36 -9.89 16.38
CA GLU A 183 12.53 -9.26 16.99
C GLU A 183 13.58 -9.01 15.91
N PHE A 184 13.94 -7.74 15.69
CA PHE A 184 14.84 -7.32 14.62
C PHE A 184 16.03 -6.54 15.15
N PRO A 185 17.24 -6.70 14.55
CA PRO A 185 18.41 -5.89 14.88
C PRO A 185 18.26 -4.50 14.26
N PHE A 186 18.46 -3.47 15.05
CA PHE A 186 18.43 -2.09 14.59
C PHE A 186 19.84 -1.54 14.50
N PHE A 187 20.12 -0.85 13.39
CA PHE A 187 21.36 -0.11 13.23
C PHE A 187 21.47 0.99 14.29
N PRO A 188 22.64 1.11 14.93
CA PRO A 188 22.92 2.23 15.82
C PRO A 188 22.89 3.55 15.04
N ALA A 189 22.66 4.67 15.74
CA ALA A 189 22.69 6.01 15.13
C ALA A 189 24.04 6.33 14.46
N SER A 190 25.12 5.79 15.03
CA SER A 190 26.45 5.78 14.44
C SER A 190 27.07 4.42 14.64
N PHE A 191 27.75 3.87 13.64
CA PHE A 191 28.48 2.60 13.76
C PHE A 191 29.90 2.76 13.26
N SER A 192 30.80 1.94 13.79
CA SER A 192 32.20 1.86 13.35
C SER A 192 32.39 0.71 12.38
N GLU A 193 33.30 0.83 11.45
CA GLU A 193 33.76 -0.27 10.62
C GLU A 193 34.96 -0.97 11.28
N PRO A 194 35.01 -2.32 11.26
CA PRO A 194 34.00 -3.21 10.71
C PRO A 194 32.74 -3.28 11.59
N LEU A 195 31.58 -3.47 10.92
CA LEU A 195 30.31 -3.66 11.58
C LEU A 195 30.32 -4.99 12.35
N THR A 196 29.90 -4.98 13.63
CA THR A 196 29.87 -6.16 14.52
C THR A 196 28.51 -6.33 15.16
N LEU A 197 28.21 -7.55 15.65
CA LEU A 197 26.88 -7.89 16.17
C LEU A 197 26.51 -7.12 17.44
N ASP A 198 27.46 -6.81 18.27
CA ASP A 198 27.29 -6.07 19.52
C ASP A 198 26.96 -4.60 19.35
N GLN A 199 27.08 -4.07 18.13
CA GLN A 199 26.64 -2.71 17.77
C GLN A 199 25.14 -2.60 17.56
N PHE A 200 24.41 -3.72 17.39
CA PHE A 200 22.98 -3.73 17.14
C PHE A 200 22.17 -3.82 18.43
N GLU A 201 21.12 -3.01 18.49
CA GLU A 201 20.07 -3.17 19.50
C GLU A 201 18.91 -3.98 18.88
N TRP A 202 18.43 -4.96 19.63
CA TRP A 202 17.31 -5.79 19.21
C TRP A 202 15.99 -5.25 19.73
N HIS A 203 15.05 -5.02 18.85
CA HIS A 203 13.72 -4.51 19.19
C HIS A 203 12.63 -5.42 18.66
N THR A 204 11.66 -5.73 19.52
CA THR A 204 10.44 -6.43 19.12
C THR A 204 9.43 -5.41 18.57
N ILE A 205 9.00 -5.61 17.34
CA ILE A 205 7.96 -4.79 16.70
C ILE A 205 6.64 -5.56 16.75
N SER A 206 5.66 -4.99 17.44
CA SER A 206 4.32 -5.57 17.51
C SER A 206 3.42 -5.03 16.38
N PRO A 207 2.63 -5.89 15.73
CA PRO A 207 1.65 -5.43 14.76
C PRO A 207 0.62 -4.53 15.45
N VAL A 208 0.43 -3.35 14.88
CA VAL A 208 -0.62 -2.43 15.35
C VAL A 208 -1.94 -2.89 14.72
N PRO A 209 -3.02 -3.02 15.50
CA PRO A 209 -4.34 -3.27 14.93
C PRO A 209 -4.64 -2.22 13.85
N LEU A 210 -5.25 -2.64 12.73
CA LEU A 210 -5.76 -1.66 11.77
C LEU A 210 -6.70 -0.75 12.55
N SER A 211 -6.36 0.53 12.65
CA SER A 211 -7.22 1.49 13.32
C SER A 211 -8.58 1.46 12.64
N ALA A 212 -9.63 1.26 13.43
CA ALA A 212 -10.97 1.46 12.92
C ALA A 212 -11.07 2.90 12.41
N ASP A 213 -11.72 3.10 11.28
CA ASP A 213 -12.02 4.45 10.81
C ASP A 213 -12.71 5.24 11.94
N ALA A 214 -12.32 6.49 12.11
CA ALA A 214 -13.01 7.38 13.02
C ALA A 214 -14.50 7.49 12.63
N PRO A 215 -15.39 7.73 13.61
CA PRO A 215 -16.79 8.00 13.31
C PRO A 215 -16.93 9.11 12.27
N VAL A 216 -17.84 8.90 11.34
CA VAL A 216 -18.11 9.86 10.26
C VAL A 216 -18.69 11.14 10.85
N ASP A 217 -18.11 12.28 10.49
CA ASP A 217 -18.64 13.59 10.86
C ASP A 217 -19.94 13.86 10.09
N THR A 218 -21.05 13.92 10.82
CA THR A 218 -22.37 14.18 10.25
C THR A 218 -22.55 15.61 9.79
N GLN A 219 -21.78 16.55 10.34
CA GLN A 219 -21.85 17.97 9.96
C GLN A 219 -21.27 18.22 8.55
N ALA A 220 -20.51 17.27 8.01
CA ALA A 220 -20.01 17.33 6.65
C ALA A 220 -21.11 17.14 5.57
N PHE A 221 -22.36 16.85 5.98
CA PHE A 221 -23.48 16.56 5.07
C PHE A 221 -24.71 17.43 5.41
N ASP A 222 -25.39 17.94 4.39
CA ASP A 222 -26.73 18.49 4.55
C ASP A 222 -27.76 17.36 4.60
N LEU A 223 -28.19 17.01 5.79
CA LEU A 223 -29.12 15.90 6.04
C LEU A 223 -30.59 16.30 5.94
N ALA A 224 -30.91 17.58 6.01
CA ALA A 224 -32.31 18.08 6.06
C ALA A 224 -33.13 17.64 4.82
N PRO A 225 -32.64 17.74 3.57
CA PRO A 225 -33.36 17.26 2.39
C PRO A 225 -33.59 15.75 2.42
N LEU A 226 -32.62 14.99 2.95
CA LEU A 226 -32.70 13.54 2.99
C LEU A 226 -33.73 13.05 4.01
N LEU A 227 -33.85 13.74 5.15
CA LEU A 227 -34.83 13.42 6.18
C LEU A 227 -36.27 13.61 5.71
N ALA A 228 -36.51 14.48 4.74
CA ALA A 228 -37.83 14.70 4.15
C ALA A 228 -38.26 13.56 3.20
N LEU A 229 -37.32 12.69 2.75
CA LEU A 229 -37.62 11.59 1.84
C LEU A 229 -38.37 10.46 2.54
N PRO A 230 -39.20 9.69 1.79
CA PRO A 230 -39.93 8.54 2.34
C PRO A 230 -38.97 7.46 2.84
N GLN A 231 -39.39 6.73 3.88
CA GLN A 231 -38.67 5.61 4.44
C GLN A 231 -39.57 4.37 4.52
N PRO A 232 -39.65 3.55 3.46
CA PRO A 232 -40.46 2.36 3.47
C PRO A 232 -40.00 1.38 4.54
N ALA A 233 -40.92 0.87 5.36
CA ALA A 233 -40.59 0.08 6.56
C ALA A 233 -39.85 -1.24 6.27
N GLN A 234 -39.99 -1.80 5.07
CA GLN A 234 -39.35 -3.04 4.66
C GLN A 234 -38.15 -2.84 3.73
N SER A 235 -37.76 -1.58 3.46
CA SER A 235 -36.63 -1.29 2.59
C SER A 235 -35.32 -1.66 3.28
N ALA A 236 -34.52 -2.51 2.61
CA ALA A 236 -33.21 -2.92 3.08
C ALA A 236 -32.20 -2.79 1.93
N TRP A 237 -31.06 -2.16 2.21
CA TRP A 237 -29.97 -2.01 1.24
C TRP A 237 -28.71 -2.71 1.75
N GLU A 238 -27.88 -3.13 0.83
CA GLU A 238 -26.51 -3.56 1.08
C GLU A 238 -25.56 -2.41 0.74
N LEU A 239 -24.66 -2.08 1.66
CA LEU A 239 -23.64 -1.06 1.45
C LEU A 239 -22.26 -1.66 1.67
N THR A 240 -21.40 -1.50 0.69
CA THR A 240 -20.00 -1.93 0.77
C THR A 240 -19.07 -0.81 0.31
N ALA A 241 -17.83 -0.80 0.82
CA ALA A 241 -16.79 0.10 0.36
C ALA A 241 -15.47 -0.65 0.26
N PHE A 242 -14.78 -0.48 -0.86
CA PHE A 242 -13.56 -1.22 -1.22
C PHE A 242 -12.71 -0.40 -2.19
N TYR A 243 -11.47 -0.83 -2.43
CA TYR A 243 -10.68 -0.24 -3.50
C TYR A 243 -11.15 -0.76 -4.86
N ALA A 244 -11.41 0.17 -5.78
CA ALA A 244 -11.80 -0.19 -7.13
C ALA A 244 -10.68 -0.96 -7.85
N PRO A 245 -11.01 -1.93 -8.70
CA PRO A 245 -10.01 -2.73 -9.42
C PRO A 245 -9.33 -1.97 -10.56
N MET A 246 -9.62 -0.68 -10.70
CA MET A 246 -9.05 0.23 -11.71
C MET A 246 -8.28 1.35 -11.06
N SER A 247 -7.23 1.85 -11.74
CA SER A 247 -6.51 3.04 -11.30
C SER A 247 -7.00 4.29 -12.04
N VAL A 248 -6.92 5.43 -11.34
CA VAL A 248 -7.16 6.77 -11.89
C VAL A 248 -5.81 7.46 -12.07
N SER A 249 -5.55 7.95 -13.29
CA SER A 249 -4.32 8.64 -13.64
C SER A 249 -4.51 10.15 -13.53
N GLU A 250 -4.38 10.67 -12.31
CA GLU A 250 -4.46 12.10 -12.00
C GLU A 250 -3.21 12.56 -11.26
N PRO A 251 -2.75 13.82 -11.50
CA PRO A 251 -1.67 14.40 -10.71
C PRO A 251 -2.03 14.49 -9.21
N PRO A 252 -1.03 14.36 -8.32
CA PRO A 252 0.41 14.20 -8.61
C PRO A 252 0.84 12.75 -8.89
N ARG A 253 0.00 11.76 -8.62
CA ARG A 253 0.33 10.34 -8.72
C ARG A 253 -0.92 9.50 -9.00
N PRO A 254 -0.86 8.49 -9.88
CA PRO A 254 -1.96 7.57 -10.10
C PRO A 254 -2.34 6.83 -8.80
N TYR A 255 -3.64 6.57 -8.62
CA TYR A 255 -4.17 5.94 -7.41
C TYR A 255 -5.30 4.96 -7.70
N TYR A 256 -5.61 4.11 -6.74
CA TYR A 256 -6.78 3.25 -6.74
C TYR A 256 -7.90 3.95 -5.96
N PRO A 257 -9.00 4.35 -6.60
CA PRO A 257 -10.08 5.03 -5.89
C PRO A 257 -10.77 4.07 -4.92
N LYS A 258 -11.21 4.59 -3.77
CA LYS A 258 -12.12 3.86 -2.89
C LYS A 258 -13.53 3.97 -3.49
N MET A 259 -14.15 2.84 -3.75
CA MET A 259 -15.51 2.77 -4.30
C MET A 259 -16.48 2.39 -3.18
N ALA A 260 -17.54 3.15 -3.04
CA ALA A 260 -18.69 2.75 -2.25
C ALA A 260 -19.84 2.38 -3.18
N LEU A 261 -20.53 1.31 -2.86
CA LEU A 261 -21.61 0.74 -3.66
C LEU A 261 -22.83 0.49 -2.77
N GLY A 262 -23.94 1.16 -3.10
CA GLY A 262 -25.25 0.93 -2.49
C GLY A 262 -26.14 0.12 -3.42
N VAL A 263 -26.69 -0.97 -2.91
CA VAL A 263 -27.50 -1.92 -3.69
C VAL A 263 -28.80 -2.23 -2.93
N ASP A 264 -29.93 -2.23 -3.64
CA ASP A 264 -31.20 -2.71 -3.07
C ASP A 264 -31.12 -4.21 -2.80
N ALA A 265 -31.36 -4.61 -1.54
CA ALA A 265 -31.17 -6.00 -1.13
C ALA A 265 -32.24 -6.96 -1.66
N ALA A 266 -33.38 -6.45 -2.14
CA ALA A 266 -34.46 -7.28 -2.68
C ALA A 266 -34.33 -7.49 -4.18
N THR A 267 -33.92 -6.44 -4.91
CA THR A 267 -33.92 -6.44 -6.37
C THR A 267 -32.52 -6.61 -6.98
N GLY A 268 -31.44 -6.38 -6.20
CA GLY A 268 -30.09 -6.34 -6.71
C GLY A 268 -29.76 -5.08 -7.52
N MET A 269 -30.67 -4.10 -7.58
CA MET A 269 -30.44 -2.86 -8.32
C MET A 269 -29.37 -2.02 -7.66
N ILE A 270 -28.37 -1.61 -8.42
CA ILE A 270 -27.36 -0.65 -7.99
C ILE A 270 -28.05 0.73 -7.90
N LEU A 271 -28.13 1.27 -6.69
CA LEU A 271 -28.75 2.56 -6.42
C LEU A 271 -27.81 3.72 -6.77
N ALA A 272 -26.58 3.59 -6.35
CA ALA A 272 -25.49 4.49 -6.70
C ALA A 272 -24.14 3.84 -6.45
N PHE A 273 -23.11 4.41 -7.08
CA PHE A 273 -21.73 4.17 -6.72
C PHE A 273 -20.98 5.51 -6.58
N GLN A 274 -20.05 5.57 -5.64
CA GLN A 274 -19.25 6.76 -5.39
C GLN A 274 -17.78 6.40 -5.41
N LEU A 275 -16.98 7.17 -6.15
CA LEU A 275 -15.52 7.07 -6.12
C LEU A 275 -14.95 8.14 -5.18
N GLY A 276 -14.11 7.72 -4.27
CA GLY A 276 -13.33 8.57 -3.38
C GLY A 276 -11.86 8.56 -3.75
N THR A 277 -11.15 9.60 -3.34
CA THR A 277 -9.69 9.69 -3.50
C THR A 277 -8.97 8.91 -2.40
N PRO A 278 -7.65 8.68 -2.49
CA PRO A 278 -6.89 7.97 -1.45
C PRO A 278 -6.96 8.64 -0.06
N GLU A 279 -7.14 9.95 0.00
CA GLU A 279 -7.21 10.73 1.24
C GLU A 279 -8.49 10.44 2.05
N HIS A 280 -9.56 10.01 1.39
CA HIS A 280 -10.77 9.60 2.09
C HIS A 280 -10.54 8.27 2.82
N THR A 281 -11.10 8.14 4.02
CA THR A 281 -11.18 6.83 4.67
C THR A 281 -12.24 5.94 3.97
N VAL A 282 -12.22 4.64 4.25
CA VAL A 282 -13.26 3.72 3.73
C VAL A 282 -14.64 4.13 4.24
N ALA A 283 -14.72 4.57 5.51
CA ALA A 283 -15.97 5.04 6.10
C ALA A 283 -16.49 6.33 5.45
N GLN A 284 -15.60 7.27 5.13
CA GLN A 284 -15.98 8.49 4.40
C GLN A 284 -16.49 8.19 2.99
N ALA A 285 -15.85 7.24 2.29
CA ALA A 285 -16.34 6.79 0.99
C ALA A 285 -17.72 6.14 1.10
N ALA A 286 -17.92 5.26 2.09
CA ALA A 286 -19.20 4.62 2.35
C ALA A 286 -20.30 5.62 2.73
N ALA A 287 -19.99 6.62 3.56
CA ALA A 287 -20.93 7.67 3.93
C ALA A 287 -21.41 8.46 2.71
N ARG A 288 -20.48 8.89 1.84
CA ARG A 288 -20.79 9.57 0.59
C ARG A 288 -21.62 8.70 -0.34
N GLY A 289 -21.28 7.41 -0.46
CA GLY A 289 -22.04 6.44 -1.24
C GLY A 289 -23.46 6.23 -0.73
N LEU A 290 -23.64 6.20 0.60
CA LEU A 290 -24.96 6.15 1.23
C LEU A 290 -25.79 7.38 0.89
N ILE A 291 -25.23 8.58 1.10
CA ILE A 291 -25.91 9.84 0.78
C ILE A 291 -26.34 9.87 -0.69
N GLN A 292 -25.44 9.49 -1.58
CA GLN A 292 -25.72 9.46 -3.01
C GLN A 292 -26.82 8.42 -3.36
N SER A 293 -26.79 7.24 -2.73
CA SER A 293 -27.82 6.21 -2.92
C SER A 293 -29.20 6.69 -2.48
N ILE A 294 -29.28 7.40 -1.33
CA ILE A 294 -30.53 8.01 -0.84
C ILE A 294 -31.02 9.09 -1.82
N THR A 295 -30.13 9.96 -2.27
CA THR A 295 -30.47 11.04 -3.21
C THR A 295 -30.96 10.48 -4.56
N ALA A 296 -30.25 9.49 -5.09
CA ALA A 296 -30.57 8.91 -6.41
C ALA A 296 -31.86 8.07 -6.39
N SER A 297 -32.14 7.36 -5.29
CA SER A 297 -33.36 6.55 -5.15
C SER A 297 -34.58 7.37 -4.75
N GLY A 298 -34.41 8.59 -4.24
CA GLY A 298 -35.46 9.41 -3.69
C GLY A 298 -36.14 8.82 -2.42
N SER A 299 -35.44 7.89 -1.72
CA SER A 299 -35.97 7.27 -0.51
C SER A 299 -34.84 6.92 0.46
N ARG A 300 -35.18 6.77 1.75
CA ARG A 300 -34.24 6.30 2.79
C ARG A 300 -34.51 4.83 3.07
N PRO A 301 -33.49 3.97 3.23
CA PRO A 301 -33.71 2.60 3.66
C PRO A 301 -34.11 2.56 5.15
N ALA A 302 -34.91 1.56 5.53
CA ALA A 302 -35.15 1.26 6.95
C ALA A 302 -33.92 0.58 7.57
N VAL A 303 -33.24 -0.26 6.79
CA VAL A 303 -32.09 -1.05 7.23
C VAL A 303 -30.97 -0.99 6.19
N ILE A 304 -29.73 -0.85 6.66
CA ILE A 304 -28.52 -1.07 5.85
C ILE A 304 -27.78 -2.27 6.40
N LYS A 305 -27.49 -3.24 5.52
CA LYS A 305 -26.66 -4.41 5.79
C LYS A 305 -25.20 -4.10 5.45
N LEU A 306 -24.29 -4.42 6.35
CA LEU A 306 -22.84 -4.25 6.24
C LEU A 306 -22.16 -5.52 6.75
N ASP A 307 -21.03 -5.90 6.18
CA ASP A 307 -20.23 -7.05 6.60
C ASP A 307 -19.04 -6.69 7.50
N SER A 308 -18.72 -5.39 7.62
CA SER A 308 -17.62 -4.87 8.43
C SER A 308 -18.10 -4.22 9.72
N VAL A 309 -17.68 -4.77 10.87
CA VAL A 309 -17.96 -4.17 12.20
C VAL A 309 -17.35 -2.76 12.32
N ASN A 310 -16.16 -2.56 11.76
CA ASN A 310 -15.51 -1.24 11.78
C ASN A 310 -16.32 -0.20 11.00
N LEU A 311 -16.84 -0.59 9.84
CA LEU A 311 -17.66 0.29 9.02
C LEU A 311 -19.01 0.59 9.69
N ILE A 312 -19.62 -0.40 10.36
CA ILE A 312 -20.84 -0.18 11.16
C ILE A 312 -20.58 0.87 12.24
N ARG A 313 -19.50 0.71 13.02
CA ARG A 313 -19.14 1.64 14.09
C ARG A 313 -18.90 3.05 13.55
N ALA A 314 -18.19 3.17 12.43
CA ALA A 314 -17.88 4.47 11.85
C ALA A 314 -19.11 5.16 11.25
N LEU A 315 -20.08 4.43 10.69
CA LEU A 315 -21.30 4.96 10.09
C LEU A 315 -22.44 5.18 11.10
N GLN A 316 -22.33 4.66 12.32
CA GLN A 316 -23.41 4.72 13.31
C GLN A 316 -23.95 6.14 13.56
N PRO A 317 -23.11 7.19 13.72
CA PRO A 317 -23.62 8.56 13.89
C PRO A 317 -24.46 9.03 12.71
N LEU A 318 -24.02 8.76 11.48
CA LEU A 318 -24.77 9.14 10.27
C LEU A 318 -26.07 8.36 10.14
N ALA A 319 -26.05 7.06 10.42
CA ALA A 319 -27.25 6.22 10.38
C ALA A 319 -28.28 6.68 11.42
N ASN A 320 -27.85 6.99 12.63
CA ASN A 320 -28.73 7.54 13.69
C ASN A 320 -29.35 8.87 13.26
N ALA A 321 -28.55 9.78 12.70
CA ALA A 321 -29.04 11.07 12.22
C ALA A 321 -30.08 10.95 11.09
N LEU A 322 -29.95 9.88 10.26
CA LEU A 322 -30.90 9.58 9.17
C LEU A 322 -32.07 8.68 9.57
N GLY A 323 -32.13 8.20 10.81
CA GLY A 323 -33.15 7.27 11.29
C GLY A 323 -33.06 5.87 10.65
N ILE A 324 -31.84 5.43 10.28
CA ILE A 324 -31.56 4.16 9.60
C ILE A 324 -30.96 3.16 10.59
N LYS A 325 -31.41 1.91 10.55
CA LYS A 325 -30.82 0.83 11.35
C LYS A 325 -29.66 0.18 10.59
N LEU A 326 -28.51 0.02 11.27
CA LEU A 326 -27.39 -0.77 10.74
C LEU A 326 -27.50 -2.21 11.22
N HIS A 327 -27.28 -3.16 10.31
CA HIS A 327 -27.33 -4.59 10.59
C HIS A 327 -26.04 -5.24 10.10
N GLN A 328 -25.36 -5.98 10.97
CA GLN A 328 -24.22 -6.78 10.60
C GLN A 328 -24.68 -8.04 9.86
N ALA A 329 -24.23 -8.19 8.62
CA ALA A 329 -24.49 -9.38 7.81
C ALA A 329 -23.22 -10.23 7.69
N LYS A 330 -23.37 -11.56 7.55
CA LYS A 330 -22.21 -12.44 7.27
C LYS A 330 -21.67 -12.27 5.85
N SER A 331 -22.52 -11.85 4.92
CA SER A 331 -22.18 -11.56 3.52
C SER A 331 -23.20 -10.60 2.93
N LEU A 332 -22.80 -9.95 1.83
CA LEU A 332 -23.61 -9.00 1.07
C LEU A 332 -23.78 -9.54 -0.36
N PRO A 333 -24.71 -10.50 -0.58
CA PRO A 333 -24.79 -11.24 -1.85
C PRO A 333 -25.02 -10.32 -3.06
N MET A 334 -25.92 -9.33 -2.95
CA MET A 334 -26.23 -8.42 -4.05
C MET A 334 -25.07 -7.45 -4.34
N ALA A 335 -24.47 -6.88 -3.30
CA ALA A 335 -23.31 -6.01 -3.46
C ALA A 335 -22.08 -6.77 -3.99
N ASN A 336 -21.87 -8.03 -3.55
CA ASN A 336 -20.80 -8.87 -4.06
C ASN A 336 -20.99 -9.28 -5.53
N GLU A 337 -22.22 -9.51 -5.97
CA GLU A 337 -22.52 -9.77 -7.37
C GLU A 337 -22.30 -8.53 -8.24
N ALA A 338 -22.77 -7.37 -7.78
CA ALA A 338 -22.52 -6.09 -8.44
C ALA A 338 -21.02 -5.79 -8.55
N ARG A 339 -20.25 -6.03 -7.48
CA ARG A 339 -18.79 -5.90 -7.48
C ARG A 339 -18.12 -6.80 -8.53
N ARG A 340 -18.48 -8.09 -8.57
CA ARG A 340 -17.96 -9.05 -9.56
C ARG A 340 -18.27 -8.63 -11.00
N SER A 341 -19.48 -8.10 -11.23
CA SER A 341 -19.87 -7.60 -12.55
C SER A 341 -19.01 -6.40 -12.98
N LEU A 342 -18.73 -5.47 -12.07
CA LEU A 342 -17.83 -4.34 -12.31
C LEU A 342 -16.39 -4.78 -12.59
N GLU A 343 -15.89 -5.77 -11.86
CA GLU A 343 -14.55 -6.34 -12.07
C GLU A 343 -14.42 -7.05 -13.42
N ALA A 344 -15.46 -7.82 -13.81
CA ALA A 344 -15.50 -8.50 -15.10
C ALA A 344 -15.54 -7.50 -16.28
N PHE A 345 -16.33 -6.43 -16.16
CA PHE A 345 -16.39 -5.37 -17.16
C PHE A 345 -15.02 -4.70 -17.37
N ASN A 346 -14.30 -4.42 -16.28
CA ASN A 346 -12.99 -3.77 -16.35
C ASN A 346 -11.88 -4.65 -16.97
N ARG A 347 -12.04 -5.98 -16.99
CA ARG A 347 -11.08 -6.89 -17.64
C ARG A 347 -11.22 -6.95 -19.17
N GLN A 348 -12.27 -6.38 -19.72
CA GLN A 348 -12.54 -6.38 -21.16
C GLN A 348 -11.96 -5.15 -21.89
N PHE A 349 -11.44 -4.18 -21.14
CA PHE A 349 -10.83 -2.93 -21.65
C PHE A 349 -9.39 -2.75 -21.11
#